data_b541c2381a211fa203806d8196203927
#
_entry.id   b541c2381a211fa203806d8196203927
#
_cell.length_a   1.000
_cell.length_b   1.000
_cell.length_c   1.000
_cell.angle_alpha   90.00
_cell.angle_beta   90.00
_cell.angle_gamma   90.00
#
_symmetry.space_group_name_H-M   'P 1'
#
loop_
_entity.id
_entity.type
_entity.pdbx_description
1 polymer ?
#
loop_
_entity_poly.entity_id
_entity_poly.type
_entity_poly.pdbx_seq_one_letter_code
_entity_poly.pdbx_strand_id
1 'polypeptide(L)'
;MFDIFCKVIDNYGDAGVCLRLCRDLTKNNFEVNLFIDNIDTLKKLLSNEDIYNENLRIYSLNKIIENYQPSNVVIQAFSQRLEYSLLKKIKKNNSLVINLDYLTAESFAESCHCLPSYTDEIESYFFFPGFTKKTGGLIIENDFREKLKNFVENKTTNTVSVSLFSYQNINVNFFVNLLYNSKKFFKVKVFEGKPADTINSIFNIKLEKIKSLTIRNIEFYYSEFVNQTEYDNILINSDINLVRGEDSIVRAMLSGKPFLWNIYPQEDNYHINKINALFKVISEKCSNKSAVEKIRYLTLKYNSLDADSDITEIKIDDFFDEWKILAKEWSKYLLSMNSLTNNLLQFTIEHMKICKQSR
;
A
#
# COMPACT_ATOMS: atom_id res chain seq x y z
N MET A 1 -13.93 11.32 -17.54
CA MET A 1 -13.15 10.13 -17.95
C MET A 1 -11.70 10.34 -17.56
N PHE A 2 -11.05 9.32 -17.06
CA PHE A 2 -9.65 9.30 -16.64
C PHE A 2 -8.87 8.24 -17.41
N ASP A 3 -7.65 8.59 -17.83
CA ASP A 3 -6.67 7.65 -18.33
C ASP A 3 -5.56 7.48 -17.28
N ILE A 4 -5.28 6.26 -16.85
CA ILE A 4 -4.23 5.96 -15.88
C ILE A 4 -3.17 5.11 -16.58
N PHE A 5 -1.94 5.61 -16.62
CA PHE A 5 -0.80 4.90 -17.20
C PHE A 5 0.07 4.37 -16.07
N CYS A 6 0.30 3.05 -16.07
CA CYS A 6 1.07 2.35 -15.08
C CYS A 6 2.14 1.47 -15.73
N LYS A 7 3.39 1.64 -15.33
CA LYS A 7 4.47 0.70 -15.59
C LYS A 7 4.79 -0.05 -14.31
N VAL A 8 4.72 -1.37 -14.35
CA VAL A 8 4.92 -2.22 -13.18
C VAL A 8 6.42 -2.40 -12.92
N ILE A 9 6.91 -1.86 -11.80
CA ILE A 9 8.28 -1.99 -11.31
C ILE A 9 8.29 -2.90 -10.07
N ASP A 10 7.46 -2.61 -9.07
CA ASP A 10 7.30 -3.43 -7.86
C ASP A 10 6.16 -4.44 -8.03
N ASN A 11 6.33 -5.39 -8.94
CA ASN A 11 5.45 -6.55 -9.14
C ASN A 11 3.95 -6.21 -8.92
N TYR A 12 3.37 -6.56 -7.74
CA TYR A 12 1.95 -6.31 -7.44
C TYR A 12 1.68 -4.91 -6.86
N GLY A 13 2.69 -4.19 -6.37
CA GLY A 13 2.54 -2.91 -5.69
C GLY A 13 1.93 -1.85 -6.60
N ASP A 14 2.61 -1.55 -7.70
CA ASP A 14 2.21 -0.50 -8.64
C ASP A 14 0.85 -0.81 -9.29
N ALA A 15 0.68 -2.05 -9.78
CA ALA A 15 -0.58 -2.50 -10.35
C ALA A 15 -1.72 -2.44 -9.32
N GLY A 16 -1.44 -2.79 -8.07
CA GLY A 16 -2.40 -2.79 -6.98
C GLY A 16 -2.91 -1.40 -6.63
N VAL A 17 -2.02 -0.43 -6.47
CA VAL A 17 -2.39 0.97 -6.20
C VAL A 17 -3.21 1.55 -7.34
N CYS A 18 -2.77 1.34 -8.60
CA CYS A 18 -3.53 1.82 -9.77
C CYS A 18 -4.91 1.18 -9.87
N LEU A 19 -5.04 -0.13 -9.61
CA LEU A 19 -6.34 -0.81 -9.63
C LEU A 19 -7.28 -0.26 -8.54
N ARG A 20 -6.78 0.00 -7.33
CA ARG A 20 -7.59 0.62 -6.27
C ARG A 20 -8.07 2.01 -6.65
N LEU A 21 -7.19 2.83 -7.23
CA LEU A 21 -7.58 4.15 -7.73
C LEU A 21 -8.66 4.04 -8.81
N CYS A 22 -8.52 3.10 -9.74
CA CYS A 22 -9.54 2.84 -10.76
C CYS A 22 -10.88 2.48 -10.13
N ARG A 23 -10.90 1.55 -9.16
CA ARG A 23 -12.11 1.13 -8.44
C ARG A 23 -12.79 2.31 -7.75
N ASP A 24 -12.00 3.12 -7.03
CA ASP A 24 -12.57 4.24 -6.28
C ASP A 24 -13.09 5.34 -7.21
N LEU A 25 -12.42 5.61 -8.33
CA LEU A 25 -12.91 6.51 -9.36
C LEU A 25 -14.21 5.99 -10.02
N THR A 26 -14.28 4.72 -10.38
CA THR A 26 -15.48 4.13 -11.02
C THR A 26 -16.67 4.10 -10.06
N LYS A 27 -16.46 3.87 -8.76
CA LYS A 27 -17.50 3.99 -7.72
C LYS A 27 -18.00 5.43 -7.54
N ASN A 28 -17.21 6.42 -7.92
CA ASN A 28 -17.62 7.82 -8.02
C ASN A 28 -18.22 8.18 -9.39
N ASN A 29 -18.65 7.19 -10.18
CA ASN A 29 -19.30 7.31 -11.49
C ASN A 29 -18.41 7.91 -12.59
N PHE A 30 -17.09 7.76 -12.51
CA PHE A 30 -16.18 8.13 -13.59
C PHE A 30 -15.83 6.92 -14.44
N GLU A 31 -15.78 7.11 -15.76
CA GLU A 31 -15.16 6.13 -16.64
C GLU A 31 -13.64 6.21 -16.53
N VAL A 32 -12.97 5.06 -16.46
CA VAL A 32 -11.52 4.92 -16.29
C VAL A 32 -10.93 3.95 -17.29
N ASN A 33 -9.89 4.38 -17.98
CA ASN A 33 -9.04 3.52 -18.79
C ASN A 33 -7.73 3.28 -18.04
N LEU A 34 -7.42 2.03 -17.74
CA LEU A 34 -6.13 1.64 -17.17
C LEU A 34 -5.23 1.08 -18.27
N PHE A 35 -4.13 1.75 -18.52
CA PHE A 35 -3.08 1.36 -19.45
C PHE A 35 -1.90 0.80 -18.66
N ILE A 36 -1.65 -0.50 -18.79
CA ILE A 36 -0.63 -1.20 -17.99
C ILE A 36 0.23 -2.10 -18.87
N ASP A 37 1.52 -2.18 -18.60
CA ASP A 37 2.48 -3.00 -19.35
C ASP A 37 2.40 -4.48 -18.98
N ASN A 38 2.12 -4.81 -17.71
CA ASN A 38 2.05 -6.18 -17.20
C ASN A 38 0.61 -6.59 -16.82
N ILE A 39 -0.16 -6.98 -17.85
CA ILE A 39 -1.55 -7.43 -17.65
C ILE A 39 -1.63 -8.71 -16.81
N ASP A 40 -0.66 -9.62 -16.90
CA ASP A 40 -0.73 -10.89 -16.19
C ASP A 40 -0.55 -10.71 -14.67
N THR A 41 0.26 -9.75 -14.26
CA THR A 41 0.32 -9.32 -12.86
C THR A 41 -1.02 -8.73 -12.40
N LEU A 42 -1.63 -7.86 -13.22
CA LEU A 42 -2.91 -7.25 -12.88
C LEU A 42 -4.04 -8.29 -12.77
N LYS A 43 -4.12 -9.26 -13.67
CA LYS A 43 -5.15 -10.33 -13.66
C LYS A 43 -5.23 -11.07 -12.33
N LYS A 44 -4.11 -11.27 -11.64
CA LYS A 44 -4.09 -11.93 -10.34
C LYS A 44 -4.73 -11.08 -9.22
N LEU A 45 -4.77 -9.77 -9.40
CA LEU A 45 -5.34 -8.82 -8.44
C LEU A 45 -6.84 -8.58 -8.65
N LEU A 46 -7.34 -8.83 -9.88
CA LEU A 46 -8.72 -8.57 -10.24
C LEU A 46 -9.69 -9.44 -9.45
N SER A 47 -10.78 -8.85 -9.03
CA SER A 47 -11.99 -9.52 -8.56
C SER A 47 -13.01 -9.66 -9.68
N ASN A 48 -14.07 -10.44 -9.45
CA ASN A 48 -15.19 -10.51 -10.40
C ASN A 48 -15.86 -9.15 -10.61
N GLU A 49 -15.93 -8.33 -9.57
CA GLU A 49 -16.50 -6.97 -9.66
C GLU A 49 -15.71 -6.09 -10.65
N ASP A 50 -14.39 -6.23 -10.70
CA ASP A 50 -13.55 -5.47 -11.64
C ASP A 50 -13.78 -5.90 -13.08
N ILE A 51 -13.93 -7.20 -13.30
CA ILE A 51 -14.11 -7.80 -14.64
C ILE A 51 -15.43 -7.36 -15.24
N TYR A 52 -16.49 -7.25 -14.43
CA TYR A 52 -17.83 -6.85 -14.86
C TYR A 52 -18.11 -5.35 -14.72
N ASN A 53 -17.10 -4.53 -14.35
CA ASN A 53 -17.27 -3.09 -14.21
C ASN A 53 -17.26 -2.40 -15.57
N GLU A 54 -18.42 -1.99 -16.06
CA GLU A 54 -18.58 -1.31 -17.36
C GLU A 54 -17.85 0.03 -17.45
N ASN A 55 -17.55 0.67 -16.33
CA ASN A 55 -16.83 1.92 -16.25
C ASN A 55 -15.30 1.74 -16.19
N LEU A 56 -14.79 0.50 -16.11
CA LEU A 56 -13.35 0.19 -16.10
C LEU A 56 -12.96 -0.54 -17.37
N ARG A 57 -12.06 0.07 -18.15
CA ARG A 57 -11.47 -0.57 -19.33
C ARG A 57 -9.97 -0.73 -19.10
N ILE A 58 -9.45 -1.94 -19.36
CA ILE A 58 -8.04 -2.30 -19.16
C ILE A 58 -7.39 -2.54 -20.50
N TYR A 59 -6.27 -1.88 -20.76
CA TYR A 59 -5.52 -1.95 -22.01
C TYR A 59 -4.06 -2.29 -21.76
N SER A 60 -3.47 -3.04 -22.72
CA SER A 60 -2.01 -3.23 -22.72
C SER A 60 -1.32 -1.97 -23.23
N LEU A 61 -0.42 -1.43 -22.42
CA LEU A 61 0.36 -0.24 -22.76
C LEU A 61 1.12 -0.40 -24.11
N ASN A 62 1.57 -1.61 -24.40
CA ASN A 62 2.37 -1.92 -25.61
C ASN A 62 1.57 -1.93 -26.92
N LYS A 63 0.23 -1.82 -26.87
CA LYS A 63 -0.65 -1.99 -28.05
C LYS A 63 -1.42 -0.72 -28.46
N ILE A 64 -1.18 0.44 -27.84
CA ILE A 64 -2.14 1.54 -27.83
C ILE A 64 -1.83 2.70 -28.78
N ILE A 65 -0.60 2.81 -29.27
CA ILE A 65 -0.06 4.08 -29.80
C ILE A 65 -0.87 4.66 -30.98
N GLU A 66 -1.41 3.85 -31.87
CA GLU A 66 -2.02 4.38 -33.11
C GLU A 66 -3.40 5.02 -32.92
N ASN A 67 -4.29 4.41 -32.14
CA ASN A 67 -5.70 4.81 -32.02
C ASN A 67 -6.05 5.49 -30.67
N TYR A 68 -5.05 5.85 -29.88
CA TYR A 68 -5.29 6.47 -28.58
C TYR A 68 -5.95 7.84 -28.71
N GLN A 69 -7.08 8.00 -28.02
CA GLN A 69 -7.78 9.27 -27.83
C GLN A 69 -7.71 9.64 -26.35
N PRO A 70 -7.02 10.73 -25.99
CA PRO A 70 -6.84 11.11 -24.60
C PRO A 70 -8.14 11.49 -23.90
N SER A 71 -8.30 11.06 -22.66
CA SER A 71 -9.33 11.56 -21.75
C SER A 71 -9.02 12.98 -21.27
N ASN A 72 -9.98 13.60 -20.59
CA ASN A 72 -9.81 14.95 -20.05
C ASN A 72 -8.74 15.02 -18.96
N VAL A 73 -8.53 13.91 -18.25
CA VAL A 73 -7.51 13.78 -17.20
C VAL A 73 -6.64 12.57 -17.51
N VAL A 74 -5.34 12.78 -17.51
CA VAL A 74 -4.32 11.75 -17.73
C VAL A 74 -3.44 11.68 -16.50
N ILE A 75 -3.37 10.50 -15.90
CA ILE A 75 -2.55 10.22 -14.72
C ILE A 75 -1.36 9.36 -15.16
N GLN A 76 -0.16 9.87 -14.94
CA GLN A 76 1.08 9.14 -15.08
C GLN A 76 1.47 8.63 -13.69
N ALA A 77 1.34 7.31 -13.45
CA ALA A 77 1.65 6.74 -12.15
C ALA A 77 3.14 6.36 -12.05
N PHE A 78 3.74 6.65 -10.89
CA PHE A 78 5.07 6.21 -10.48
C PHE A 78 6.20 6.60 -11.44
N SER A 79 6.27 7.90 -11.76
CA SER A 79 7.29 8.47 -12.66
C SER A 79 7.32 7.84 -14.07
N GLN A 80 6.21 7.25 -14.51
CA GLN A 80 6.05 6.75 -15.86
C GLN A 80 6.21 7.90 -16.85
N ARG A 81 7.20 7.82 -17.74
CA ARG A 81 7.33 8.70 -18.89
C ARG A 81 6.59 8.12 -20.08
N LEU A 82 5.65 8.87 -20.61
CA LEU A 82 4.92 8.49 -21.82
C LEU A 82 5.77 8.77 -23.07
N GLU A 83 5.52 8.02 -24.12
CA GLU A 83 6.16 8.27 -25.40
C GLU A 83 5.72 9.63 -25.99
N TYR A 84 6.63 10.27 -26.69
CA TYR A 84 6.39 11.59 -27.29
C TYR A 84 5.15 11.66 -28.19
N SER A 85 4.85 10.59 -28.90
CA SER A 85 3.66 10.45 -29.73
C SER A 85 2.36 10.55 -28.94
N LEU A 86 2.30 9.95 -27.75
CA LEU A 86 1.17 10.04 -26.81
C LEU A 86 1.09 11.43 -26.21
N LEU A 87 2.22 12.00 -25.77
CA LEU A 87 2.29 13.35 -25.21
C LEU A 87 1.76 14.40 -26.17
N LYS A 88 2.08 14.30 -27.48
CA LYS A 88 1.50 15.20 -28.50
C LYS A 88 -0.03 15.11 -28.58
N LYS A 89 -0.60 13.91 -28.50
CA LYS A 89 -2.07 13.74 -28.53
C LYS A 89 -2.70 14.33 -27.26
N ILE A 90 -2.10 14.10 -26.09
CA ILE A 90 -2.53 14.63 -24.78
C ILE A 90 -2.51 16.16 -24.81
N LYS A 91 -1.41 16.78 -25.29
CA LYS A 91 -1.27 18.23 -25.45
C LYS A 91 -2.34 18.79 -26.38
N LYS A 92 -2.55 18.15 -27.55
CA LYS A 92 -3.59 18.58 -28.52
C LYS A 92 -5.01 18.54 -27.94
N ASN A 93 -5.27 17.56 -27.05
CA ASN A 93 -6.56 17.43 -26.37
C ASN A 93 -6.72 18.41 -25.20
N ASN A 94 -5.68 19.15 -24.80
CA ASN A 94 -5.63 19.96 -23.59
C ASN A 94 -6.04 19.18 -22.33
N SER A 95 -5.59 17.94 -22.23
CA SER A 95 -5.85 17.12 -21.04
C SER A 95 -5.09 17.66 -19.83
N LEU A 96 -5.71 17.62 -18.66
CA LEU A 96 -5.00 17.82 -17.39
C LEU A 96 -4.10 16.62 -17.12
N VAL A 97 -2.79 16.85 -16.96
CA VAL A 97 -1.81 15.80 -16.70
C VAL A 97 -1.40 15.82 -15.23
N ILE A 98 -1.48 14.68 -14.59
CA ILE A 98 -1.16 14.49 -13.17
C ILE A 98 -0.08 13.41 -13.04
N ASN A 99 1.02 13.76 -12.38
CA ASN A 99 2.07 12.80 -12.01
C ASN A 99 1.77 12.26 -10.62
N LEU A 100 1.13 11.10 -10.55
CA LEU A 100 0.89 10.38 -9.31
C LEU A 100 2.18 9.69 -8.88
N ASP A 101 2.78 10.18 -7.81
CA ASP A 101 4.05 9.66 -7.31
C ASP A 101 3.85 8.54 -6.29
N TYR A 102 4.97 7.95 -5.84
CA TYR A 102 4.98 6.94 -4.79
C TYR A 102 4.54 7.49 -3.43
N LEU A 103 3.99 6.61 -2.61
CA LEU A 103 3.64 6.91 -1.22
C LEU A 103 4.88 7.34 -0.43
N THR A 104 4.80 8.48 0.24
CA THR A 104 5.89 8.94 1.11
C THR A 104 5.37 9.69 2.32
N ALA A 105 6.15 9.60 3.42
CA ALA A 105 5.99 10.41 4.63
C ALA A 105 7.07 11.50 4.73
N GLU A 106 7.92 11.64 3.73
CA GLU A 106 9.01 12.61 3.71
C GLU A 106 8.47 14.03 3.47
N SER A 107 9.07 15.01 4.14
CA SER A 107 8.56 16.39 4.18
C SER A 107 8.55 17.11 2.81
N PHE A 108 9.39 16.69 1.87
CA PHE A 108 9.39 17.28 0.52
C PHE A 108 8.04 17.09 -0.20
N ALA A 109 7.35 15.97 0.06
CA ALA A 109 6.06 15.71 -0.54
C ALA A 109 5.02 16.78 -0.20
N GLU A 110 5.04 17.32 1.02
CA GLU A 110 4.13 18.40 1.42
C GLU A 110 4.41 19.71 0.68
N SER A 111 5.66 19.98 0.33
CA SER A 111 6.05 21.20 -0.38
C SER A 111 5.94 21.10 -1.90
N CYS A 112 5.98 19.86 -2.43
CA CYS A 112 5.90 19.61 -3.87
C CYS A 112 4.49 19.19 -4.35
N HIS A 113 3.60 18.83 -3.44
CA HIS A 113 2.23 18.43 -3.78
C HIS A 113 1.47 19.52 -4.50
N CYS A 114 0.83 19.19 -5.61
CA CYS A 114 0.12 20.10 -6.52
C CYS A 114 0.97 21.18 -7.20
N LEU A 115 2.31 21.12 -7.11
CA LEU A 115 3.13 22.03 -7.88
C LEU A 115 3.15 21.64 -9.36
N PRO A 116 3.18 22.64 -10.27
CA PRO A 116 3.31 22.38 -11.70
C PRO A 116 4.72 21.91 -12.06
N SER A 117 4.80 21.09 -13.08
CA SER A 117 6.03 20.66 -13.76
C SER A 117 5.88 20.87 -15.26
N TYR A 118 6.91 21.36 -15.90
CA TYR A 118 6.94 21.66 -17.33
C TYR A 118 7.95 20.74 -18.04
N THR A 119 7.75 19.43 -17.88
CA THR A 119 8.60 18.43 -18.53
C THR A 119 8.00 18.05 -19.89
N ASP A 120 8.85 17.82 -20.90
CA ASP A 120 8.44 17.37 -22.24
C ASP A 120 7.41 18.31 -22.93
N GLU A 121 7.51 19.63 -22.70
CA GLU A 121 6.60 20.66 -23.23
C GLU A 121 5.12 20.52 -22.80
N ILE A 122 4.83 19.75 -21.76
CA ILE A 122 3.51 19.59 -21.20
C ILE A 122 3.51 20.07 -19.76
N GLU A 123 2.51 20.88 -19.42
CA GLU A 123 2.23 21.22 -18.04
C GLU A 123 1.58 20.02 -17.36
N SER A 124 2.18 19.57 -16.26
CA SER A 124 1.69 18.49 -15.42
C SER A 124 1.80 18.91 -13.95
N TYR A 125 1.11 18.19 -13.07
CA TYR A 125 1.09 18.51 -11.64
C TYR A 125 1.50 17.31 -10.82
N PHE A 126 2.41 17.52 -9.85
CA PHE A 126 2.78 16.48 -8.91
C PHE A 126 1.64 16.16 -7.94
N PHE A 127 1.36 14.89 -7.74
CA PHE A 127 0.36 14.43 -6.79
C PHE A 127 0.96 13.33 -5.90
N PHE A 128 1.33 13.70 -4.68
CA PHE A 128 2.00 12.80 -3.74
C PHE A 128 0.98 12.16 -2.79
N PRO A 129 0.75 10.82 -2.87
CA PRO A 129 0.10 10.11 -1.79
C PRO A 129 0.90 10.25 -0.48
N GLY A 130 0.23 10.40 0.64
CA GLY A 130 0.92 10.60 1.91
C GLY A 130 0.00 10.65 3.13
N PHE A 131 0.59 10.93 4.27
CA PHE A 131 -0.01 10.74 5.60
C PHE A 131 -0.43 12.03 6.29
N THR A 132 -0.41 13.16 5.58
CA THR A 132 -0.77 14.46 6.15
C THR A 132 -1.78 15.18 5.27
N LYS A 133 -2.46 16.19 5.83
CA LYS A 133 -3.43 17.00 5.09
C LYS A 133 -2.82 17.88 3.99
N LYS A 134 -1.49 17.96 3.93
CA LYS A 134 -0.75 18.72 2.91
C LYS A 134 -0.30 17.86 1.74
N THR A 135 -0.65 16.58 1.74
CA THR A 135 -0.40 15.62 0.66
C THR A 135 -1.73 15.17 0.05
N GLY A 136 -1.67 14.37 -0.99
CA GLY A 136 -2.86 13.83 -1.66
C GLY A 136 -3.69 12.87 -0.80
N GLY A 137 -3.18 12.43 0.37
CA GLY A 137 -3.85 11.46 1.21
C GLY A 137 -3.66 10.01 0.74
N LEU A 138 -4.53 9.12 1.18
CA LEU A 138 -4.49 7.68 0.90
C LEU A 138 -5.74 7.24 0.14
N ILE A 139 -5.65 6.15 -0.63
CA ILE A 139 -6.84 5.54 -1.23
C ILE A 139 -7.61 4.83 -0.11
N ILE A 140 -8.84 5.31 0.14
CA ILE A 140 -9.70 4.80 1.21
C ILE A 140 -11.11 4.68 0.65
N GLU A 141 -11.41 3.54 0.04
CA GLU A 141 -12.68 3.26 -0.60
C GLU A 141 -13.82 3.16 0.45
N ASN A 142 -15.02 3.55 0.08
CA ASN A 142 -16.18 3.54 0.98
C ASN A 142 -16.53 2.13 1.47
N ASP A 143 -16.44 1.12 0.62
CA ASP A 143 -16.68 -0.28 0.99
C ASP A 143 -15.64 -0.81 1.99
N PHE A 144 -14.38 -0.36 1.89
CA PHE A 144 -13.37 -0.68 2.90
C PHE A 144 -13.71 -0.05 4.26
N ARG A 145 -14.18 1.22 4.27
CA ARG A 145 -14.67 1.87 5.49
C ARG A 145 -15.86 1.12 6.10
N GLU A 146 -16.78 0.65 5.29
CA GLU A 146 -17.94 -0.15 5.75
C GLU A 146 -17.49 -1.49 6.33
N LYS A 147 -16.57 -2.19 5.69
CA LYS A 147 -15.99 -3.43 6.23
C LYS A 147 -15.38 -3.21 7.61
N LEU A 148 -14.62 -2.12 7.80
CA LEU A 148 -14.03 -1.78 9.09
C LEU A 148 -15.09 -1.48 10.17
N LYS A 149 -16.17 -0.77 9.82
CA LYS A 149 -17.28 -0.47 10.75
C LYS A 149 -18.04 -1.73 11.17
N ASN A 150 -18.22 -2.66 10.24
CA ASN A 150 -18.97 -3.89 10.46
C ASN A 150 -18.13 -5.00 11.08
N PHE A 151 -16.81 -4.78 11.20
CA PHE A 151 -15.93 -5.75 11.81
C PHE A 151 -16.18 -5.88 13.32
N VAL A 152 -16.57 -7.08 13.74
CA VAL A 152 -16.73 -7.43 15.15
C VAL A 152 -15.52 -8.24 15.59
N GLU A 153 -14.76 -7.72 16.54
CA GLU A 153 -13.61 -8.42 17.10
C GLU A 153 -14.08 -9.61 17.96
N ASN A 154 -13.94 -10.82 17.44
CA ASN A 154 -14.23 -12.04 18.20
C ASN A 154 -13.14 -12.30 19.22
N LYS A 155 -13.36 -11.89 20.47
CA LYS A 155 -12.41 -12.03 21.57
C LYS A 155 -12.72 -13.28 22.36
N THR A 156 -11.94 -14.37 22.19
CA THR A 156 -11.93 -15.40 23.25
C THR A 156 -10.79 -16.43 23.18
N THR A 157 -9.80 -16.28 22.34
CA THR A 157 -8.73 -17.30 22.25
C THR A 157 -7.38 -16.73 22.66
N ASN A 158 -6.57 -17.54 23.34
CA ASN A 158 -5.14 -17.25 23.57
C ASN A 158 -4.30 -17.39 22.28
N THR A 159 -4.97 -17.45 21.13
CA THR A 159 -4.37 -17.58 19.80
C THR A 159 -4.37 -16.24 19.10
N VAL A 160 -3.20 -15.83 18.59
CA VAL A 160 -2.98 -14.63 17.82
C VAL A 160 -2.82 -14.99 16.36
N SER A 161 -3.65 -14.44 15.49
CA SER A 161 -3.57 -14.63 14.04
C SER A 161 -2.61 -13.62 13.42
N VAL A 162 -1.73 -14.10 12.53
CA VAL A 162 -0.71 -13.28 11.86
C VAL A 162 -0.80 -13.48 10.35
N SER A 163 -0.85 -12.42 9.57
CA SER A 163 -0.66 -12.48 8.12
C SER A 163 0.81 -12.19 7.77
N LEU A 164 1.44 -13.04 6.95
CA LEU A 164 2.82 -12.88 6.52
C LEU A 164 2.90 -12.75 4.99
N PHE A 165 3.04 -11.52 4.52
CA PHE A 165 3.27 -11.17 3.13
C PHE A 165 4.50 -10.26 3.03
N SER A 166 5.63 -10.77 2.49
CA SER A 166 6.93 -10.09 2.56
C SER A 166 7.76 -10.29 1.30
N TYR A 167 8.84 -9.53 1.17
CA TYR A 167 9.97 -9.84 0.29
C TYR A 167 10.87 -10.91 0.93
N GLN A 168 11.95 -11.30 0.25
CA GLN A 168 12.90 -12.32 0.76
C GLN A 168 13.90 -11.76 1.80
N ASN A 169 14.10 -10.45 1.83
CA ASN A 169 15.10 -9.79 2.67
C ASN A 169 14.66 -9.54 4.13
N ILE A 170 13.64 -10.25 4.61
CA ILE A 170 13.17 -10.11 5.99
C ILE A 170 13.99 -10.93 6.98
N ASN A 171 14.10 -10.42 8.20
CA ASN A 171 14.67 -11.17 9.31
C ASN A 171 13.61 -12.04 10.00
N VAL A 172 13.27 -13.16 9.36
CA VAL A 172 12.27 -14.10 9.92
C VAL A 172 12.74 -14.66 11.25
N ASN A 173 14.04 -14.93 11.41
CA ASN A 173 14.57 -15.44 12.68
C ASN A 173 14.33 -14.47 13.84
N PHE A 174 14.51 -13.16 13.61
CA PHE A 174 14.15 -12.14 14.60
C PHE A 174 12.67 -12.20 14.97
N PHE A 175 11.80 -12.24 13.95
CA PHE A 175 10.35 -12.30 14.17
C PHE A 175 9.94 -13.59 14.90
N VAL A 176 10.44 -14.75 14.47
CA VAL A 176 10.18 -16.04 15.11
C VAL A 176 10.64 -16.03 16.57
N ASN A 177 11.83 -15.50 16.87
CA ASN A 177 12.35 -15.38 18.23
C ASN A 177 11.47 -14.45 19.10
N LEU A 178 10.96 -13.35 18.52
CA LEU A 178 10.02 -12.47 19.20
C LEU A 178 8.76 -13.22 19.65
N LEU A 179 8.23 -14.12 18.80
CA LEU A 179 7.03 -14.90 19.10
C LEU A 179 7.31 -16.07 20.05
N TYR A 180 8.48 -16.72 19.96
CA TYR A 180 8.81 -17.86 20.81
C TYR A 180 8.85 -17.55 22.30
N ASN A 181 9.16 -16.33 22.66
CA ASN A 181 9.21 -15.86 24.04
C ASN A 181 7.84 -15.50 24.63
N SER A 182 6.76 -15.68 23.86
CA SER A 182 5.39 -15.36 24.27
C SER A 182 4.67 -16.59 24.85
N LYS A 183 3.75 -16.32 25.79
CA LYS A 183 2.80 -17.32 26.32
C LYS A 183 1.60 -17.58 25.40
N LYS A 184 1.46 -16.78 24.32
CA LYS A 184 0.38 -16.90 23.33
C LYS A 184 0.73 -17.93 22.29
N PHE A 185 -0.29 -18.51 21.66
CA PHE A 185 -0.14 -19.35 20.48
C PHE A 185 -0.36 -18.49 19.22
N PHE A 186 0.49 -18.64 18.20
CA PHE A 186 0.44 -17.86 16.97
C PHE A 186 0.08 -18.74 15.78
N LYS A 187 -0.91 -18.29 14.99
CA LYS A 187 -1.23 -18.88 13.69
C LYS A 187 -0.78 -17.92 12.59
N VAL A 188 0.30 -18.27 11.91
CA VAL A 188 0.94 -17.45 10.88
C VAL A 188 0.50 -17.93 9.50
N LYS A 189 -0.37 -17.16 8.84
CA LYS A 189 -0.74 -17.35 7.44
C LYS A 189 0.41 -16.91 6.54
N VAL A 190 1.06 -17.86 5.89
CA VAL A 190 2.20 -17.62 4.99
C VAL A 190 1.70 -17.64 3.56
N PHE A 191 1.75 -16.49 2.89
CA PHE A 191 1.33 -16.40 1.50
C PHE A 191 2.33 -17.07 0.55
N GLU A 192 1.81 -17.56 -0.56
CA GLU A 192 2.55 -18.10 -1.71
C GLU A 192 3.65 -17.16 -2.19
N GLY A 193 4.74 -17.73 -2.73
CA GLY A 193 5.89 -17.02 -3.27
C GLY A 193 6.94 -16.70 -2.21
N LYS A 194 7.51 -15.50 -2.23
CA LYS A 194 8.67 -15.12 -1.40
C LYS A 194 8.51 -15.40 0.11
N PRO A 195 7.36 -15.17 0.75
CA PRO A 195 7.18 -15.54 2.17
C PRO A 195 7.29 -17.04 2.41
N ALA A 196 6.64 -17.86 1.56
CA ALA A 196 6.71 -19.30 1.65
C ALA A 196 8.14 -19.82 1.38
N ASP A 197 8.83 -19.26 0.38
CA ASP A 197 10.22 -19.60 0.07
C ASP A 197 11.15 -19.33 1.25
N THR A 198 10.94 -18.23 1.98
CA THR A 198 11.72 -17.86 3.16
C THR A 198 11.50 -18.88 4.29
N ILE A 199 10.26 -19.24 4.59
CA ILE A 199 9.92 -20.26 5.61
C ILE A 199 10.47 -21.62 5.20
N ASN A 200 10.32 -22.01 3.93
CA ASN A 200 10.85 -23.25 3.37
C ASN A 200 12.37 -23.36 3.57
N SER A 201 13.10 -22.27 3.30
CA SER A 201 14.56 -22.21 3.45
C SER A 201 14.99 -22.34 4.92
N ILE A 202 14.33 -21.65 5.85
CA ILE A 202 14.68 -21.67 7.28
C ILE A 202 14.46 -23.04 7.91
N PHE A 203 13.35 -23.69 7.60
CA PHE A 203 12.96 -24.96 8.22
C PHE A 203 13.27 -26.19 7.34
N ASN A 204 13.88 -26.00 6.17
CA ASN A 204 14.19 -27.05 5.20
C ASN A 204 12.96 -27.92 4.86
N ILE A 205 11.85 -27.28 4.49
CA ILE A 205 10.56 -27.90 4.19
C ILE A 205 10.02 -27.42 2.84
N LYS A 206 8.84 -27.92 2.48
CA LYS A 206 7.99 -27.41 1.39
C LYS A 206 6.59 -27.17 1.96
N LEU A 207 6.37 -25.97 2.49
CA LEU A 207 5.14 -25.61 3.20
C LEU A 207 3.89 -25.78 2.32
N GLU A 208 4.02 -25.50 1.02
CA GLU A 208 2.96 -25.71 0.03
C GLU A 208 2.52 -27.17 -0.10
N LYS A 209 3.40 -28.14 0.22
CA LYS A 209 3.10 -29.56 0.20
C LYS A 209 2.53 -30.06 1.52
N ILE A 210 3.15 -29.68 2.63
CA ILE A 210 2.74 -30.15 3.97
C ILE A 210 1.55 -29.37 4.54
N LYS A 211 1.21 -28.22 3.92
CA LYS A 211 0.13 -27.28 4.25
C LYS A 211 0.31 -26.55 5.58
N SER A 212 0.87 -27.16 6.62
CA SER A 212 1.21 -26.47 7.88
C SER A 212 2.42 -27.10 8.56
N LEU A 213 3.07 -26.29 9.40
CA LEU A 213 4.19 -26.68 10.26
C LEU A 213 4.02 -26.01 11.62
N THR A 214 3.97 -26.79 12.67
CA THR A 214 3.94 -26.26 14.05
C THR A 214 5.30 -26.43 14.72
N ILE A 215 5.84 -25.32 15.21
CA ILE A 215 7.10 -25.28 15.97
C ILE A 215 6.85 -24.51 17.26
N ARG A 216 6.93 -25.19 18.40
CA ARG A 216 6.59 -24.63 19.71
C ARG A 216 5.18 -24.01 19.73
N ASN A 217 5.09 -22.72 19.98
CA ASN A 217 3.86 -21.94 20.05
C ASN A 217 3.49 -21.24 18.73
N ILE A 218 4.07 -21.64 17.59
CA ILE A 218 3.81 -21.06 16.28
C ILE A 218 3.39 -22.14 15.28
N GLU A 219 2.24 -21.96 14.67
CA GLU A 219 1.77 -22.73 13.51
C GLU A 219 1.89 -21.87 12.25
N PHE A 220 2.78 -22.24 11.33
CA PHE A 220 2.86 -21.68 9.99
C PHE A 220 1.92 -22.48 9.08
N TYR A 221 1.03 -21.83 8.35
CA TYR A 221 0.17 -22.50 7.39
C TYR A 221 0.16 -21.79 6.05
N TYR A 222 0.20 -22.58 4.98
CA TYR A 222 0.27 -22.10 3.60
C TYR A 222 -1.04 -21.48 3.14
N SER A 223 -0.95 -20.37 2.43
CA SER A 223 -2.06 -19.73 1.75
C SER A 223 -1.68 -19.48 0.30
N GLU A 224 -2.50 -19.93 -0.62
CA GLU A 224 -2.40 -19.55 -2.02
C GLU A 224 -2.53 -18.04 -2.20
N PHE A 225 -2.18 -17.56 -3.39
CA PHE A 225 -2.37 -16.15 -3.73
C PHE A 225 -3.87 -15.81 -3.74
N VAL A 226 -4.21 -14.65 -3.22
CA VAL A 226 -5.59 -14.16 -3.16
C VAL A 226 -5.69 -12.80 -3.87
N ASN A 227 -6.87 -12.44 -4.39
CA ASN A 227 -7.10 -11.12 -4.96
C ASN A 227 -7.09 -10.02 -3.87
N GLN A 228 -7.05 -8.76 -4.29
CA GLN A 228 -6.96 -7.63 -3.35
C GLN A 228 -8.13 -7.55 -2.36
N THR A 229 -9.35 -7.90 -2.78
CA THR A 229 -10.54 -7.83 -1.92
C THR A 229 -10.48 -8.88 -0.80
N GLU A 230 -10.03 -10.08 -1.11
CA GLU A 230 -9.81 -11.15 -0.14
C GLU A 230 -8.63 -10.82 0.77
N TYR A 231 -7.56 -10.23 0.23
CA TYR A 231 -6.42 -9.79 1.02
C TYR A 231 -6.81 -8.74 2.06
N ASP A 232 -7.63 -7.75 1.69
CA ASP A 232 -8.16 -6.76 2.63
C ASP A 232 -8.93 -7.41 3.78
N ASN A 233 -9.75 -8.43 3.49
CA ASN A 233 -10.46 -9.18 4.52
C ASN A 233 -9.50 -9.92 5.46
N ILE A 234 -8.42 -10.50 4.92
CA ILE A 234 -7.40 -11.16 5.74
C ILE A 234 -6.74 -10.16 6.67
N LEU A 235 -6.34 -8.97 6.19
CA LEU A 235 -5.70 -7.94 7.01
C LEU A 235 -6.61 -7.44 8.13
N ILE A 236 -7.90 -7.24 7.87
CA ILE A 236 -8.89 -6.82 8.87
C ILE A 236 -9.09 -7.88 9.94
N ASN A 237 -9.05 -9.17 9.57
CA ASN A 237 -9.30 -10.29 10.47
C ASN A 237 -8.04 -10.82 11.17
N SER A 238 -6.84 -10.39 10.80
CA SER A 238 -5.60 -10.76 11.48
C SER A 238 -5.34 -9.86 12.68
N ASP A 239 -4.69 -10.41 13.72
CA ASP A 239 -4.28 -9.64 14.90
C ASP A 239 -2.96 -8.90 14.67
N ILE A 240 -2.07 -9.42 13.80
CA ILE A 240 -0.83 -8.79 13.39
C ILE A 240 -0.67 -8.93 11.87
N ASN A 241 -0.28 -7.86 11.21
CA ASN A 241 -0.06 -7.82 9.77
C ASN A 241 1.42 -7.55 9.44
N LEU A 242 2.09 -8.54 8.87
CA LEU A 242 3.43 -8.38 8.30
C LEU A 242 3.27 -8.18 6.80
N VAL A 243 3.50 -6.95 6.34
CA VAL A 243 3.15 -6.52 4.98
C VAL A 243 4.34 -5.96 4.24
N ARG A 244 4.26 -5.94 2.90
CA ARG A 244 5.30 -5.37 2.04
C ARG A 244 4.74 -4.31 1.10
N GLY A 245 5.66 -3.51 0.53
CA GLY A 245 5.32 -2.55 -0.51
C GLY A 245 4.40 -1.43 -0.02
N GLU A 246 3.81 -0.69 -0.95
CA GLU A 246 3.03 0.52 -0.64
C GLU A 246 1.53 0.24 -0.45
N ASP A 247 0.91 -0.60 -1.30
CA ASP A 247 -0.50 -0.91 -1.17
C ASP A 247 -0.81 -1.64 0.15
N SER A 248 -0.06 -2.71 0.44
CA SER A 248 -0.30 -3.53 1.62
C SER A 248 -0.06 -2.79 2.93
N ILE A 249 0.94 -1.90 3.02
CA ILE A 249 1.18 -1.12 4.24
C ILE A 249 0.03 -0.15 4.52
N VAL A 250 -0.52 0.50 3.49
CA VAL A 250 -1.69 1.37 3.64
C VAL A 250 -2.87 0.56 4.21
N ARG A 251 -3.15 -0.62 3.65
CA ARG A 251 -4.25 -1.48 4.12
C ARG A 251 -4.05 -1.97 5.55
N ALA A 252 -2.83 -2.38 5.91
CA ALA A 252 -2.50 -2.79 7.27
C ALA A 252 -2.71 -1.65 8.27
N MET A 253 -2.24 -0.44 7.96
CA MET A 253 -2.44 0.74 8.81
C MET A 253 -3.93 1.11 8.95
N LEU A 254 -4.68 1.11 7.85
CA LEU A 254 -6.11 1.41 7.87
C LEU A 254 -6.93 0.35 8.63
N SER A 255 -6.48 -0.91 8.66
CA SER A 255 -7.17 -1.98 9.42
C SER A 255 -7.18 -1.75 10.94
N GLY A 256 -6.33 -0.87 11.45
CA GLY A 256 -6.18 -0.61 12.88
C GLY A 256 -5.58 -1.77 13.67
N LYS A 257 -4.88 -2.67 12.98
CA LYS A 257 -4.19 -3.82 13.58
C LYS A 257 -2.69 -3.55 13.68
N PRO A 258 -1.99 -4.13 14.67
CA PRO A 258 -0.54 -4.21 14.71
C PRO A 258 0.07 -4.60 13.38
N PHE A 259 1.13 -3.91 12.96
CA PHE A 259 1.78 -4.18 11.68
C PHE A 259 3.30 -4.01 11.76
N LEU A 260 4.03 -4.74 10.91
CA LEU A 260 5.41 -4.45 10.54
C LEU A 260 5.49 -4.30 9.03
N TRP A 261 6.24 -3.31 8.59
CA TRP A 261 6.42 -3.01 7.18
C TRP A 261 7.74 -3.55 6.66
N ASN A 262 7.67 -4.49 5.73
CA ASN A 262 8.82 -4.90 4.92
C ASN A 262 8.88 -4.00 3.69
N ILE A 263 9.73 -3.01 3.75
CA ILE A 263 9.90 -2.03 2.68
C ILE A 263 10.75 -2.62 1.54
N TYR A 264 10.49 -2.17 0.31
CA TYR A 264 11.33 -2.53 -0.84
C TYR A 264 12.75 -2.01 -0.63
N PRO A 265 13.78 -2.89 -0.68
CA PRO A 265 15.16 -2.47 -0.46
C PRO A 265 15.62 -1.54 -1.59
N GLN A 266 16.27 -0.44 -1.22
CA GLN A 266 16.83 0.54 -2.14
C GLN A 266 18.36 0.58 -1.95
N GLU A 267 19.07 1.04 -2.96
CA GLU A 267 20.53 1.25 -2.89
C GLU A 267 20.86 2.19 -1.72
N ASP A 268 22.06 2.03 -1.16
CA ASP A 268 22.59 2.83 -0.03
C ASP A 268 21.65 2.87 1.21
N ASN A 269 20.78 1.88 1.38
CA ASN A 269 19.82 1.82 2.48
C ASN A 269 18.88 3.04 2.58
N TYR A 270 18.65 3.75 1.47
CA TYR A 270 17.78 4.94 1.45
C TYR A 270 16.35 4.67 1.99
N HIS A 271 15.89 3.45 1.90
CA HIS A 271 14.61 3.02 2.46
C HIS A 271 14.51 3.16 3.99
N ILE A 272 15.64 3.27 4.73
CA ILE A 272 15.64 3.62 6.16
C ILE A 272 15.00 5.00 6.38
N ASN A 273 15.30 5.96 5.51
CA ASN A 273 14.74 7.30 5.60
C ASN A 273 13.22 7.29 5.47
N LYS A 274 12.67 6.45 4.57
CA LYS A 274 11.23 6.27 4.41
C LYS A 274 10.58 5.68 5.67
N ILE A 275 11.20 4.67 6.30
CA ILE A 275 10.72 4.10 7.58
C ILE A 275 10.73 5.19 8.66
N ASN A 276 11.86 5.88 8.83
CA ASN A 276 11.99 6.92 9.85
C ASN A 276 11.01 8.08 9.64
N ALA A 277 10.80 8.50 8.38
CA ALA A 277 9.83 9.53 8.05
C ALA A 277 8.39 9.12 8.43
N LEU A 278 7.99 7.86 8.13
CA LEU A 278 6.69 7.33 8.53
C LEU A 278 6.52 7.34 10.06
N PHE A 279 7.49 6.81 10.79
CA PHE A 279 7.40 6.75 12.25
C PHE A 279 7.48 8.12 12.92
N LYS A 280 8.14 9.11 12.30
CA LYS A 280 8.08 10.51 12.72
C LYS A 280 6.64 11.04 12.63
N VAL A 281 5.95 10.85 11.51
CA VAL A 281 4.54 11.28 11.37
C VAL A 281 3.65 10.55 12.36
N ILE A 282 3.80 9.23 12.54
CA ILE A 282 3.04 8.47 13.55
C ILE A 282 3.29 9.05 14.95
N SER A 283 4.56 9.35 15.28
CA SER A 283 4.92 9.96 16.55
C SER A 283 4.29 11.34 16.75
N GLU A 284 4.11 12.14 15.71
CA GLU A 284 3.45 13.44 15.81
C GLU A 284 1.93 13.33 16.05
N LYS A 285 1.30 12.26 15.59
CA LYS A 285 -0.16 12.07 15.58
C LYS A 285 -0.68 11.16 16.70
N CYS A 286 0.15 10.27 17.22
CA CYS A 286 -0.23 9.33 18.26
C CYS A 286 0.30 9.74 19.64
N SER A 287 -0.40 9.35 20.70
CA SER A 287 -0.12 9.78 22.07
C SER A 287 1.09 9.06 22.68
N ASN A 288 1.23 7.74 22.47
CA ASN A 288 2.27 6.91 23.09
C ASN A 288 3.56 6.87 22.26
N LYS A 289 4.47 7.83 22.50
CA LYS A 289 5.77 7.93 21.79
C LYS A 289 6.68 6.73 22.05
N SER A 290 6.66 6.17 23.26
CA SER A 290 7.45 4.98 23.60
C SER A 290 7.01 3.77 22.78
N ALA A 291 5.70 3.57 22.61
CA ALA A 291 5.18 2.51 21.76
C ALA A 291 5.58 2.72 20.28
N VAL A 292 5.55 3.96 19.80
CA VAL A 292 6.00 4.28 18.43
C VAL A 292 7.46 3.89 18.22
N GLU A 293 8.35 4.22 19.15
CA GLU A 293 9.77 3.86 19.05
C GLU A 293 9.99 2.35 19.11
N LYS A 294 9.25 1.62 19.93
CA LYS A 294 9.31 0.14 19.96
C LYS A 294 8.92 -0.46 18.59
N ILE A 295 7.86 0.05 17.96
CA ILE A 295 7.42 -0.47 16.64
C ILE A 295 8.41 -0.07 15.55
N ARG A 296 8.95 1.14 15.58
CA ARG A 296 10.02 1.56 14.68
C ARG A 296 11.22 0.61 14.77
N TYR A 297 11.68 0.33 15.98
CA TYR A 297 12.74 -0.64 16.24
C TYR A 297 12.43 -2.01 15.67
N LEU A 298 11.24 -2.56 15.97
CA LEU A 298 10.81 -3.85 15.43
C LEU A 298 10.78 -3.84 13.90
N THR A 299 10.32 -2.75 13.28
CA THR A 299 10.27 -2.60 11.82
C THR A 299 11.67 -2.59 11.21
N LEU A 300 12.63 -1.87 11.80
CA LEU A 300 14.02 -1.85 11.33
C LEU A 300 14.65 -3.25 11.45
N LYS A 301 14.53 -3.90 12.61
CA LYS A 301 15.06 -5.25 12.81
C LYS A 301 14.42 -6.30 11.89
N TYR A 302 13.13 -6.16 11.62
CA TYR A 302 12.42 -7.02 10.68
C TYR A 302 12.94 -6.87 9.24
N ASN A 303 13.41 -5.68 8.86
CA ASN A 303 14.06 -5.40 7.57
C ASN A 303 15.58 -5.71 7.57
N SER A 304 16.12 -6.36 8.58
CA SER A 304 17.56 -6.63 8.73
C SER A 304 18.42 -5.35 8.80
N LEU A 305 17.83 -4.26 9.27
CA LEU A 305 18.50 -2.98 9.41
C LEU A 305 18.97 -2.75 10.85
N ASP A 306 20.05 -1.96 10.97
CA ASP A 306 20.49 -1.53 12.29
C ASP A 306 19.48 -0.51 12.87
N ALA A 307 19.17 -0.70 14.13
CA ALA A 307 18.32 0.21 14.88
C ALA A 307 19.20 0.91 15.92
N ASP A 308 19.42 2.21 15.71
CA ASP A 308 20.04 3.05 16.71
C ASP A 308 19.00 3.33 17.80
N SER A 309 19.02 2.51 18.86
CA SER A 309 18.10 2.63 20.00
C SER A 309 18.64 1.92 21.23
N ASP A 310 18.32 2.45 22.41
CA ASP A 310 18.62 1.83 23.71
C ASP A 310 17.72 0.61 24.01
N ILE A 311 16.87 0.20 23.06
CA ILE A 311 15.96 -0.92 23.23
C ILE A 311 16.73 -2.22 23.04
N THR A 312 17.00 -2.92 24.17
CA THR A 312 17.77 -4.17 24.18
C THR A 312 16.91 -5.41 24.03
N GLU A 313 15.69 -5.40 24.56
CA GLU A 313 14.76 -6.54 24.50
C GLU A 313 13.30 -6.07 24.45
N ILE A 314 12.50 -6.65 23.55
CA ILE A 314 11.04 -6.48 23.55
C ILE A 314 10.39 -7.84 23.76
N LYS A 315 9.55 -7.96 24.80
CA LYS A 315 8.66 -9.10 25.01
C LYS A 315 7.29 -8.76 24.45
N ILE A 316 6.83 -9.52 23.48
CA ILE A 316 5.56 -9.25 22.82
C ILE A 316 4.38 -9.24 23.79
N ASP A 317 4.40 -10.11 24.83
CA ASP A 317 3.33 -10.18 25.83
C ASP A 317 3.17 -8.89 26.64
N ASP A 318 4.28 -8.20 26.94
CA ASP A 318 4.28 -6.96 27.71
C ASP A 318 3.90 -5.73 26.87
N PHE A 319 3.98 -5.85 25.54
CA PHE A 319 3.83 -4.72 24.59
C PHE A 319 2.59 -4.84 23.69
N PHE A 320 2.01 -6.02 23.52
CA PHE A 320 1.02 -6.31 22.50
C PHE A 320 -0.25 -5.42 22.62
N ASP A 321 -0.70 -5.14 23.84
CA ASP A 321 -1.88 -4.30 24.05
C ASP A 321 -1.59 -2.82 23.74
N GLU A 322 -0.40 -2.32 24.09
CA GLU A 322 0.04 -0.97 23.68
C GLU A 322 0.09 -0.85 22.16
N TRP A 323 0.60 -1.88 21.47
CA TRP A 323 0.68 -1.93 20.02
C TRP A 323 -0.71 -1.89 19.36
N LYS A 324 -1.67 -2.65 19.90
CA LYS A 324 -3.06 -2.60 19.42
C LYS A 324 -3.70 -1.22 19.60
N ILE A 325 -3.48 -0.59 20.75
CA ILE A 325 -4.00 0.75 21.02
C ILE A 325 -3.42 1.76 20.03
N LEU A 326 -2.11 1.75 19.85
CA LEU A 326 -1.43 2.63 18.90
C LEU A 326 -1.91 2.42 17.46
N ALA A 327 -2.04 1.17 17.02
CA ALA A 327 -2.51 0.85 15.67
C ALA A 327 -3.95 1.38 15.43
N LYS A 328 -4.84 1.28 16.42
CA LYS A 328 -6.19 1.85 16.37
C LYS A 328 -6.17 3.38 16.33
N GLU A 329 -5.33 4.03 17.15
CA GLU A 329 -5.18 5.50 17.18
C GLU A 329 -4.68 6.00 15.81
N TRP A 330 -3.66 5.36 15.25
CA TRP A 330 -3.12 5.68 13.94
C TRP A 330 -4.15 5.49 12.81
N SER A 331 -4.83 4.36 12.79
CA SER A 331 -5.92 4.10 11.83
C SER A 331 -7.02 5.16 11.90
N LYS A 332 -7.46 5.53 13.11
CA LYS A 332 -8.46 6.58 13.31
C LYS A 332 -8.02 7.91 12.72
N TYR A 333 -6.75 8.29 12.91
CA TYR A 333 -6.20 9.50 12.31
C TYR A 333 -6.25 9.42 10.77
N LEU A 334 -5.75 8.32 10.17
CA LEU A 334 -5.74 8.15 8.73
C LEU A 334 -7.15 8.18 8.13
N LEU A 335 -8.11 7.51 8.76
CA LEU A 335 -9.51 7.48 8.33
C LEU A 335 -10.21 8.84 8.46
N SER A 336 -9.67 9.77 9.25
CA SER A 336 -10.20 11.14 9.39
C SER A 336 -9.74 12.08 8.26
N MET A 337 -8.77 11.66 7.44
CA MET A 337 -8.28 12.46 6.31
C MET A 337 -9.21 12.31 5.10
N ASN A 338 -9.15 13.27 4.18
CA ASN A 338 -9.71 13.09 2.85
C ASN A 338 -8.96 11.97 2.11
N SER A 339 -9.70 11.17 1.33
CA SER A 339 -9.08 10.15 0.50
C SER A 339 -8.31 10.77 -0.67
N LEU A 340 -7.33 10.01 -1.19
CA LEU A 340 -6.57 10.38 -2.38
C LEU A 340 -7.51 10.71 -3.55
N THR A 341 -8.51 9.88 -3.76
CA THR A 341 -9.49 10.05 -4.83
C THR A 341 -10.28 11.35 -4.68
N ASN A 342 -10.75 11.67 -3.46
CA ASN A 342 -11.48 12.92 -3.22
C ASN A 342 -10.61 14.15 -3.46
N ASN A 343 -9.37 14.14 -2.98
CA ASN A 343 -8.44 15.24 -3.21
C ASN A 343 -8.09 15.39 -4.70
N LEU A 344 -7.90 14.27 -5.40
CA LEU A 344 -7.66 14.24 -6.85
C LEU A 344 -8.85 14.80 -7.63
N LEU A 345 -10.07 14.43 -7.29
CA LEU A 345 -11.29 14.93 -7.92
C LEU A 345 -11.47 16.41 -7.66
N GLN A 346 -11.26 16.88 -6.43
CA GLN A 346 -11.33 18.30 -6.10
C GLN A 346 -10.31 19.10 -6.91
N PHE A 347 -9.06 18.69 -6.94
CA PHE A 347 -7.99 19.31 -7.73
C PHE A 347 -8.36 19.37 -9.22
N THR A 348 -8.87 18.27 -9.77
CA THR A 348 -9.30 18.20 -11.17
C THR A 348 -10.42 19.19 -11.48
N ILE A 349 -11.44 19.27 -10.62
CA ILE A 349 -12.58 20.19 -10.81
C ILE A 349 -12.13 21.64 -10.76
N GLU A 350 -11.26 22.01 -9.84
CA GLU A 350 -10.72 23.37 -9.71
C GLU A 350 -9.92 23.78 -10.96
N HIS A 351 -9.03 22.92 -11.45
CA HIS A 351 -8.24 23.18 -12.66
C HIS A 351 -9.08 23.29 -13.93
N MET A 352 -10.10 22.43 -14.08
CA MET A 352 -10.98 22.49 -15.25
C MET A 352 -11.88 23.73 -15.26
N LYS A 353 -12.21 24.32 -14.11
CA LYS A 353 -12.94 25.60 -14.01
C LYS A 353 -12.05 26.76 -14.42
N ILE A 354 -10.82 26.81 -13.95
CA ILE A 354 -9.84 27.85 -14.28
C ILE A 354 -9.59 27.89 -15.80
N CYS A 355 -9.38 26.73 -16.42
CA CYS A 355 -9.19 26.63 -17.87
C CYS A 355 -10.41 27.07 -18.70
N LYS A 356 -11.64 27.00 -18.15
CA LYS A 356 -12.85 27.50 -18.83
C LYS A 356 -13.04 29.02 -18.69
N GLN A 357 -12.53 29.63 -17.63
CA GLN A 357 -12.62 31.08 -17.40
C GLN A 357 -11.53 31.88 -18.14
N SER A 358 -10.44 31.20 -18.52
CA SER A 358 -9.33 31.79 -19.29
C SER A 358 -9.49 31.68 -20.81
N ARG A 359 -10.61 31.18 -21.29
CA ARG A 359 -11.06 31.16 -22.70
C ARG A 359 -12.23 32.08 -22.89
#